data_bcb86ffd1e0799801d29ce75e4fc39a8
#
_entry.id   bcb86ffd1e0799801d29ce75e4fc39a8
#
_cell.length_a   1.000
_cell.length_b   1.000
_cell.length_c   1.000
_cell.angle_alpha   90.00
_cell.angle_beta   90.00
_cell.angle_gamma   90.00
#
_symmetry.space_group_name_H-M   'P 1'
#
loop_
_entity.id
_entity.type
_entity.pdbx_description
1 polymer ?
#
loop_
_entity_poly.entity_id
_entity_poly.type
_entity_poly.pdbx_seq_one_letter_code
_entity_poly.pdbx_strand_id
1 'polypeptide(L)'
;PTEVMRACVAMVRNPDMSTDELMEYMPGPDFPTGGQVFGDIKKYYETGKGSFTVRASYTTQALSRGRTRIVFHELPYQVSAASVCEKLVDVEQITSAKDLTDKQHGMRLVVDTKMGSDPDEVLNYLFDHTQLQTSFSVNSTVLVDGVPDVVSMRELLGQFIEFRKMCVSNKTRVKICLLYTSPS
;
A
#
# COMPACT_ATOMS: atom_id res chain seq x y z
N PRO A 1 2.89 -1.46 -10.15
CA PRO A 1 2.90 -2.39 -11.31
C PRO A 1 4.30 -2.65 -11.86
N THR A 2 5.16 -1.62 -11.94
CA THR A 2 6.51 -1.75 -12.49
C THR A 2 7.37 -2.72 -11.67
N GLU A 3 7.33 -2.67 -10.37
CA GLU A 3 8.05 -3.55 -9.44
C GLU A 3 7.62 -5.01 -9.62
N VAL A 4 6.32 -5.27 -9.66
CA VAL A 4 5.76 -6.60 -9.90
C VAL A 4 6.25 -7.18 -11.23
N MET A 5 6.26 -6.37 -12.31
CA MET A 5 6.74 -6.82 -13.60
C MET A 5 8.26 -7.08 -13.61
N ARG A 6 9.04 -6.27 -12.89
CA ARG A 6 10.49 -6.53 -12.70
C ARG A 6 10.73 -7.82 -11.92
N ALA A 7 9.95 -8.07 -10.88
CA ALA A 7 9.99 -9.32 -10.11
C ALA A 7 9.65 -10.52 -11.00
N CYS A 8 8.61 -10.44 -11.85
CA CYS A 8 8.28 -11.50 -12.82
C CYS A 8 9.43 -11.77 -13.79
N VAL A 9 10.08 -10.71 -14.32
CA VAL A 9 11.24 -10.87 -15.23
C VAL A 9 12.41 -11.53 -14.52
N ALA A 10 12.68 -11.16 -13.25
CA ALA A 10 13.72 -11.77 -12.45
C ALA A 10 13.41 -13.25 -12.17
N MET A 11 12.18 -13.62 -11.84
CA MET A 11 11.75 -14.99 -11.63
C MET A 11 11.81 -15.86 -12.91
N VAL A 12 11.59 -15.29 -14.09
CA VAL A 12 11.78 -16.01 -15.36
C VAL A 12 13.26 -16.37 -15.56
N ARG A 13 14.19 -15.53 -15.10
CA ARG A 13 15.65 -15.75 -15.20
C ARG A 13 16.18 -16.66 -14.11
N ASN A 14 15.61 -16.55 -12.90
CA ASN A 14 15.95 -17.34 -11.72
C ASN A 14 14.66 -17.93 -11.11
N PRO A 15 14.20 -19.13 -11.56
CA PRO A 15 12.98 -19.74 -11.04
C PRO A 15 13.04 -20.11 -9.56
N ASP A 16 14.24 -20.31 -9.02
CA ASP A 16 14.48 -20.71 -7.63
C ASP A 16 14.72 -19.52 -6.68
N MET A 17 14.39 -18.30 -7.15
CA MET A 17 14.50 -17.07 -6.38
C MET A 17 13.83 -17.20 -4.99
N SER A 18 14.55 -16.81 -3.93
CA SER A 18 14.05 -16.78 -2.55
C SER A 18 13.07 -15.61 -2.32
N THR A 19 12.34 -15.67 -1.20
CA THR A 19 11.46 -14.55 -0.80
C THR A 19 12.27 -13.28 -0.52
N ASP A 20 13.45 -13.40 0.05
CA ASP A 20 14.31 -12.24 0.33
C ASP A 20 14.77 -11.54 -0.96
N GLU A 21 15.19 -12.31 -1.96
CA GLU A 21 15.53 -11.78 -3.28
C GLU A 21 14.30 -11.16 -3.99
N LEU A 22 13.11 -11.75 -3.80
CA LEU A 22 11.87 -11.20 -4.34
C LEU A 22 11.55 -9.84 -3.71
N MET A 23 11.80 -9.67 -2.40
CA MET A 23 11.59 -8.42 -1.68
C MET A 23 12.53 -7.28 -2.12
N GLU A 24 13.66 -7.57 -2.75
CA GLU A 24 14.51 -6.53 -3.37
C GLU A 24 13.80 -5.84 -4.54
N TYR A 25 12.93 -6.55 -5.26
CA TYR A 25 12.12 -6.01 -6.36
C TYR A 25 10.78 -5.45 -5.88
N MET A 26 10.21 -6.04 -4.83
CA MET A 26 8.89 -5.72 -4.28
C MET A 26 9.00 -5.56 -2.76
N PRO A 27 9.42 -4.40 -2.25
CA PRO A 27 9.66 -4.20 -0.81
C PRO A 27 8.39 -4.28 0.04
N GLY A 28 7.22 -4.02 -0.53
CA GLY A 28 5.96 -4.10 0.21
C GLY A 28 4.74 -3.67 -0.60
N PRO A 29 3.55 -3.80 -0.01
CA PRO A 29 2.30 -3.37 -0.65
C PRO A 29 2.17 -1.84 -0.66
N ASP A 30 1.69 -1.28 -1.77
CA ASP A 30 1.34 0.12 -1.93
C ASP A 30 -0.16 0.34 -1.75
N PHE A 31 -0.52 1.44 -1.10
CA PHE A 31 -1.91 1.89 -1.00
C PHE A 31 -2.16 3.10 -1.89
N PRO A 32 -3.33 3.23 -2.54
CA PRO A 32 -3.63 4.33 -3.46
C PRO A 32 -3.55 5.72 -2.83
N THR A 33 -3.77 5.80 -1.52
CA THR A 33 -3.72 7.06 -0.75
C THR A 33 -2.36 7.30 -0.08
N GLY A 34 -1.39 6.42 -0.30
CA GLY A 34 -0.08 6.47 0.37
C GLY A 34 -0.14 5.99 1.81
N GLY A 35 0.68 6.60 2.65
CA GLY A 35 0.84 6.23 4.06
C GLY A 35 2.05 5.31 4.30
N GLN A 36 2.46 5.23 5.55
CA GLN A 36 3.55 4.36 5.98
C GLN A 36 3.01 2.99 6.39
N VAL A 37 3.56 1.94 5.82
CA VAL A 37 3.14 0.55 6.06
C VAL A 37 4.07 -0.10 7.08
N PHE A 38 3.49 -0.66 8.15
CA PHE A 38 4.20 -1.41 9.19
C PHE A 38 3.62 -2.82 9.27
N GLY A 39 4.48 -3.82 9.39
CA GLY A 39 4.08 -5.23 9.53
C GLY A 39 5.13 -6.18 9.02
N ASP A 40 4.87 -7.47 9.18
CA ASP A 40 5.75 -8.54 8.70
C ASP A 40 5.43 -8.88 7.24
N ILE A 41 6.04 -8.12 6.33
CA ILE A 41 5.85 -8.27 4.88
C ILE A 41 6.43 -9.62 4.41
N LYS A 42 7.56 -10.06 4.99
CA LYS A 42 8.18 -11.34 4.64
C LYS A 42 7.24 -12.50 4.92
N LYS A 43 6.66 -12.54 6.11
CA LYS A 43 5.67 -13.56 6.50
C LYS A 43 4.47 -13.57 5.57
N TYR A 44 3.96 -12.38 5.17
CA TYR A 44 2.88 -12.29 4.20
C TYR A 44 3.28 -12.87 2.84
N TYR A 45 4.47 -12.57 2.34
CA TYR A 45 4.94 -13.09 1.05
C TYR A 45 5.15 -14.61 1.07
N GLU A 46 5.54 -15.17 2.22
CA GLU A 46 5.72 -16.62 2.39
C GLU A 46 4.40 -17.37 2.57
N THR A 47 3.44 -16.79 3.30
CA THR A 47 2.22 -17.50 3.71
C THR A 47 0.96 -17.08 2.95
N GLY A 48 1.00 -15.97 2.22
CA GLY A 48 -0.18 -15.37 1.60
C GLY A 48 -1.16 -14.72 2.59
N LYS A 49 -0.84 -14.69 3.90
CA LYS A 49 -1.67 -14.10 4.95
C LYS A 49 -0.87 -13.14 5.80
N GLY A 50 -1.46 -12.01 6.17
CA GLY A 50 -0.82 -11.04 7.02
C GLY A 50 -1.76 -9.96 7.52
N SER A 51 -1.23 -9.10 8.38
CA SER A 51 -1.88 -7.88 8.79
C SER A 51 -0.87 -6.75 8.74
N PHE A 52 -1.25 -5.65 8.14
CA PHE A 52 -0.44 -4.44 8.04
C PHE A 52 -1.12 -3.30 8.76
N THR A 53 -0.33 -2.50 9.46
CA THR A 53 -0.77 -1.23 10.02
C THR A 53 -0.32 -0.12 9.09
N VAL A 54 -1.25 0.69 8.64
CA VAL A 54 -0.97 1.86 7.79
C VAL A 54 -1.17 3.12 8.62
N ARG A 55 -0.14 3.96 8.66
CA ARG A 55 -0.15 5.26 9.33
C ARG A 55 -0.16 6.40 8.32
N ALA A 56 -0.83 7.49 8.67
CA ALA A 56 -0.77 8.74 7.93
C ALA A 56 0.65 9.29 7.87
N SER A 57 1.07 9.78 6.71
CA SER A 57 2.35 10.50 6.56
C SER A 57 2.17 11.96 6.95
N TYR A 58 3.07 12.48 7.77
CA TYR A 58 2.98 13.82 8.31
C TYR A 58 4.30 14.57 8.32
N THR A 59 4.23 15.89 8.46
CA THR A 59 5.35 16.77 8.76
C THR A 59 4.98 17.68 9.93
N THR A 60 5.96 18.01 10.75
CA THR A 60 5.78 18.92 11.89
C THR A 60 6.44 20.28 11.61
N GLN A 61 5.77 21.36 12.03
CA GLN A 61 6.26 22.73 11.91
C GLN A 61 6.11 23.44 13.24
N ALA A 62 7.21 23.99 13.76
CA ALA A 62 7.16 24.80 14.96
C ALA A 62 6.43 26.13 14.69
N LEU A 63 5.46 26.49 15.51
CA LEU A 63 4.75 27.76 15.49
C LEU A 63 5.22 28.65 16.64
N SER A 64 4.83 29.91 16.59
CA SER A 64 5.08 30.85 17.68
C SER A 64 4.43 30.41 19.00
N ARG A 65 5.01 30.78 20.14
CA ARG A 65 4.53 30.51 21.49
C ARG A 65 4.49 29.02 21.88
N GLY A 66 5.46 28.21 21.40
CA GLY A 66 5.56 26.78 21.80
C GLY A 66 4.40 25.91 21.33
N ARG A 67 3.73 26.28 20.24
CA ARG A 67 2.75 25.46 19.54
C ARG A 67 3.41 24.74 18.38
N THR A 68 2.89 23.59 18.02
CA THR A 68 3.34 22.82 16.85
C THR A 68 2.18 22.63 15.89
N ARG A 69 2.48 22.77 14.61
CA ARG A 69 1.57 22.41 13.52
C ARG A 69 1.97 21.06 12.97
N ILE A 70 1.02 20.15 12.92
CA ILE A 70 1.16 18.83 12.29
C ILE A 70 0.38 18.87 10.99
N VAL A 71 1.04 18.59 9.88
CA VAL A 71 0.43 18.57 8.55
C VAL A 71 0.49 17.14 8.03
N PHE A 72 -0.67 16.52 7.87
CA PHE A 72 -0.80 15.21 7.25
C PHE A 72 -0.95 15.37 5.74
N HIS A 73 -0.14 14.64 4.98
CA HIS A 73 -0.10 14.68 3.51
C HIS A 73 -0.74 13.45 2.90
N GLU A 74 -0.79 12.34 3.64
CA GLU A 74 -1.37 11.07 3.22
C GLU A 74 -2.18 10.48 4.36
N LEU A 75 -3.30 9.86 4.04
CA LEU A 75 -4.15 9.16 5.03
C LEU A 75 -4.20 7.66 4.70
N PRO A 76 -4.46 6.80 5.70
CA PRO A 76 -4.74 5.40 5.45
C PRO A 76 -5.87 5.22 4.44
N TYR A 77 -5.81 4.13 3.68
CA TYR A 77 -6.82 3.82 2.67
C TYR A 77 -8.24 3.75 3.30
N GLN A 78 -9.24 4.26 2.59
CA GLN A 78 -10.63 4.37 3.02
C GLN A 78 -10.90 5.34 4.20
N VAL A 79 -9.95 6.15 4.59
CA VAL A 79 -10.12 7.18 5.62
C VAL A 79 -10.33 8.54 4.95
N SER A 80 -11.41 9.25 5.32
CA SER A 80 -11.67 10.60 4.82
C SER A 80 -11.12 11.67 5.78
N ALA A 81 -10.59 12.77 5.23
CA ALA A 81 -10.10 13.90 6.02
C ALA A 81 -11.22 14.49 6.89
N ALA A 82 -12.46 14.54 6.39
CA ALA A 82 -13.61 15.05 7.13
C ALA A 82 -13.91 14.23 8.40
N SER A 83 -13.92 12.88 8.28
CA SER A 83 -14.18 12.01 9.44
C SER A 83 -13.07 12.06 10.48
N VAL A 84 -11.84 12.33 10.06
CA VAL A 84 -10.72 12.56 10.98
C VAL A 84 -10.89 13.91 11.66
N CYS A 85 -11.19 14.99 10.92
CA CYS A 85 -11.42 16.33 11.49
C CYS A 85 -12.50 16.32 12.58
N GLU A 86 -13.62 15.64 12.35
CA GLU A 86 -14.71 15.53 13.35
C GLU A 86 -14.21 14.93 14.67
N LYS A 87 -13.41 13.87 14.62
CA LYS A 87 -12.84 13.26 15.82
C LYS A 87 -11.74 14.10 16.47
N LEU A 88 -11.03 14.91 15.70
CA LEU A 88 -9.96 15.76 16.22
C LEU A 88 -10.48 16.96 17.00
N VAL A 89 -11.71 17.40 16.77
CA VAL A 89 -12.33 18.51 17.51
C VAL A 89 -12.50 18.17 19.01
N ASP A 90 -12.72 16.90 19.33
CA ASP A 90 -12.95 16.43 20.69
C ASP A 90 -11.64 16.16 21.47
N VAL A 91 -10.49 16.29 20.81
CA VAL A 91 -9.17 16.04 21.44
C VAL A 91 -8.69 17.28 22.20
N GLU A 92 -8.55 17.14 23.51
CA GLU A 92 -8.24 18.27 24.40
C GLU A 92 -6.90 18.97 24.08
N GLN A 93 -5.89 18.25 23.56
CA GLN A 93 -4.56 18.79 23.22
C GLN A 93 -4.51 19.55 21.89
N ILE A 94 -5.60 19.58 21.13
CA ILE A 94 -5.69 20.24 19.84
C ILE A 94 -6.39 21.60 19.98
N THR A 95 -5.85 22.61 19.29
CA THR A 95 -6.45 23.94 19.19
C THR A 95 -7.34 24.07 17.96
N SER A 96 -6.92 23.51 16.84
CA SER A 96 -7.69 23.54 15.61
C SER A 96 -7.28 22.38 14.69
N ALA A 97 -8.26 21.83 13.98
CA ALA A 97 -8.07 20.88 12.90
C ALA A 97 -8.78 21.41 11.65
N LYS A 98 -8.10 21.47 10.52
CA LYS A 98 -8.63 22.01 9.25
C LYS A 98 -8.23 21.15 8.08
N ASP A 99 -9.19 20.81 7.26
CA ASP A 99 -8.92 20.22 5.95
C ASP A 99 -8.65 21.34 4.93
N LEU A 100 -7.42 21.38 4.45
CA LEU A 100 -6.94 22.32 3.43
C LEU A 100 -6.61 21.58 2.13
N THR A 101 -7.23 20.44 1.90
CA THR A 101 -7.07 19.65 0.68
C THR A 101 -7.54 20.44 -0.54
N ASP A 102 -6.67 20.59 -1.53
CA ASP A 102 -6.98 21.24 -2.79
C ASP A 102 -6.43 20.42 -3.99
N LYS A 103 -6.87 20.80 -5.20
CA LYS A 103 -6.43 20.11 -6.43
C LYS A 103 -4.97 20.40 -6.83
N GLN A 104 -4.39 21.47 -6.32
CA GLN A 104 -3.02 21.88 -6.67
C GLN A 104 -1.99 21.25 -5.74
N HIS A 105 -2.31 21.14 -4.45
CA HIS A 105 -1.37 20.69 -3.40
C HIS A 105 -1.69 19.28 -2.88
N GLY A 106 -2.79 18.68 -3.34
CA GLY A 106 -3.23 17.37 -2.89
C GLY A 106 -3.84 17.38 -1.49
N MET A 107 -3.82 16.23 -0.82
CA MET A 107 -4.36 16.07 0.51
C MET A 107 -3.53 16.84 1.54
N ARG A 108 -4.20 17.65 2.37
CA ARG A 108 -3.56 18.47 3.39
C ARG A 108 -4.47 18.69 4.59
N LEU A 109 -4.33 17.83 5.60
CA LEU A 109 -5.00 17.97 6.88
C LEU A 109 -4.04 18.66 7.87
N VAL A 110 -4.42 19.82 8.39
CA VAL A 110 -3.60 20.65 9.29
C VAL A 110 -4.17 20.62 10.68
N VAL A 111 -3.33 20.28 11.65
CA VAL A 111 -3.67 20.19 13.07
C VAL A 111 -2.71 21.08 13.87
N ASP A 112 -3.24 22.03 14.61
CA ASP A 112 -2.46 22.90 15.49
C ASP A 112 -2.62 22.43 16.95
N THR A 113 -1.50 22.16 17.63
CA THR A 113 -1.49 21.72 19.04
C THR A 113 -1.68 22.91 19.99
N LYS A 114 -2.09 22.64 21.22
CA LYS A 114 -2.07 23.65 22.29
C LYS A 114 -0.64 24.01 22.68
N MET A 115 -0.50 25.18 23.30
CA MET A 115 0.78 25.68 23.81
C MET A 115 1.32 24.74 24.90
N GLY A 116 2.58 24.32 24.77
CA GLY A 116 3.25 23.46 25.76
C GLY A 116 2.94 21.97 25.65
N SER A 117 2.14 21.54 24.65
CA SER A 117 1.93 20.12 24.38
C SER A 117 3.16 19.53 23.67
N ASP A 118 3.60 18.36 24.09
CA ASP A 118 4.62 17.60 23.37
C ASP A 118 4.02 17.05 22.05
N PRO A 119 4.60 17.40 20.89
CA PRO A 119 4.10 16.94 19.61
C PRO A 119 4.08 15.41 19.47
N ASP A 120 5.06 14.72 20.05
CA ASP A 120 5.18 13.25 19.93
C ASP A 120 4.11 12.56 20.79
N GLU A 121 3.80 13.08 21.97
CA GLU A 121 2.69 12.58 22.80
C GLU A 121 1.34 12.78 22.08
N VAL A 122 1.12 13.95 21.49
CA VAL A 122 -0.10 14.24 20.71
C VAL A 122 -0.21 13.30 19.52
N LEU A 123 0.86 13.07 18.75
CA LEU A 123 0.87 12.17 17.62
C LEU A 123 0.56 10.73 18.02
N ASN A 124 1.17 10.22 19.09
CA ASN A 124 0.89 8.89 19.61
C ASN A 124 -0.58 8.74 20.00
N TYR A 125 -1.11 9.73 20.73
CA TYR A 125 -2.53 9.76 21.08
C TYR A 125 -3.44 9.73 19.84
N LEU A 126 -3.10 10.51 18.79
CA LEU A 126 -3.86 10.57 17.55
C LEU A 126 -3.83 9.24 16.79
N PHE A 127 -2.70 8.55 16.75
CA PHE A 127 -2.59 7.24 16.11
C PHE A 127 -3.37 6.16 16.85
N ASP A 128 -3.43 6.21 18.16
CA ASP A 128 -4.11 5.21 18.98
C ASP A 128 -5.63 5.41 19.04
N HIS A 129 -6.11 6.67 18.96
CA HIS A 129 -7.52 7.00 19.19
C HIS A 129 -8.26 7.46 17.93
N THR A 130 -7.57 7.62 16.79
CA THR A 130 -8.19 8.06 15.54
C THR A 130 -7.89 7.12 14.38
N GLN A 131 -8.51 7.37 13.23
CA GLN A 131 -8.28 6.61 12.00
C GLN A 131 -6.99 7.02 11.25
N LEU A 132 -6.13 7.86 11.87
CA LEU A 132 -4.81 8.19 11.33
C LEU A 132 -3.87 6.97 11.32
N GLN A 133 -4.21 5.93 12.07
CA GLN A 133 -3.63 4.61 11.99
C GLN A 133 -4.74 3.59 11.81
N THR A 134 -4.61 2.68 10.84
CA THR A 134 -5.60 1.64 10.57
C THR A 134 -4.90 0.33 10.23
N SER A 135 -5.42 -0.79 10.74
CA SER A 135 -4.91 -2.12 10.43
C SER A 135 -5.71 -2.77 9.31
N PHE A 136 -5.01 -3.36 8.34
CA PHE A 136 -5.58 -4.10 7.21
C PHE A 136 -5.15 -5.56 7.28
N SER A 137 -6.12 -6.46 7.31
CA SER A 137 -5.86 -7.88 7.13
C SER A 137 -5.78 -8.20 5.64
N VAL A 138 -4.74 -8.89 5.23
CA VAL A 138 -4.49 -9.28 3.83
C VAL A 138 -4.52 -10.80 3.72
N ASN A 139 -5.18 -11.27 2.67
CA ASN A 139 -5.29 -12.69 2.36
C ASN A 139 -5.23 -12.88 0.84
N SER A 140 -4.18 -13.55 0.37
CA SER A 140 -3.96 -13.84 -1.05
C SER A 140 -4.71 -15.09 -1.49
N THR A 141 -6.06 -15.06 -1.41
CA THR A 141 -6.90 -16.14 -1.90
C THR A 141 -7.10 -15.98 -3.41
N VAL A 142 -6.68 -16.97 -4.16
CA VAL A 142 -6.78 -17.03 -5.63
C VAL A 142 -7.38 -18.36 -6.08
N LEU A 143 -7.80 -18.43 -7.32
CA LEU A 143 -8.26 -19.68 -7.93
C LEU A 143 -7.07 -20.38 -8.61
N VAL A 144 -6.67 -21.51 -8.05
CA VAL A 144 -5.69 -22.44 -8.66
C VAL A 144 -6.48 -23.61 -9.23
N ASP A 145 -6.44 -23.79 -10.54
CA ASP A 145 -7.21 -24.83 -11.25
C ASP A 145 -8.73 -24.84 -10.91
N GLY A 146 -9.29 -23.65 -10.65
CA GLY A 146 -10.69 -23.47 -10.32
C GLY A 146 -11.05 -23.70 -8.84
N VAL A 147 -10.08 -24.02 -8.00
CA VAL A 147 -10.26 -24.19 -6.55
C VAL A 147 -9.67 -22.98 -5.81
N PRO A 148 -10.41 -22.36 -4.86
CA PRO A 148 -9.86 -21.31 -4.03
C PRO A 148 -8.74 -21.83 -3.13
N ASP A 149 -7.57 -21.22 -3.21
CA ASP A 149 -6.43 -21.54 -2.35
C ASP A 149 -5.70 -20.26 -1.91
N VAL A 150 -4.99 -20.33 -0.78
CA VAL A 150 -4.20 -19.23 -0.26
C VAL A 150 -2.75 -19.50 -0.60
N VAL A 151 -2.22 -18.68 -1.50
CA VAL A 151 -0.89 -18.90 -2.07
C VAL A 151 0.11 -17.86 -1.59
N SER A 152 1.39 -18.25 -1.54
CA SER A 152 2.52 -17.33 -1.34
C SER A 152 2.65 -16.35 -2.51
N MET A 153 3.34 -15.23 -2.29
CA MET A 153 3.58 -14.26 -3.36
C MET A 153 4.40 -14.87 -4.51
N ARG A 154 5.39 -15.70 -4.18
CA ARG A 154 6.19 -16.42 -5.19
C ARG A 154 5.33 -17.34 -6.05
N GLU A 155 4.44 -18.08 -5.42
CA GLU A 155 3.54 -19.01 -6.12
C GLU A 155 2.54 -18.24 -7.00
N LEU A 156 1.97 -17.13 -6.50
CA LEU A 156 1.08 -16.26 -7.27
C LEU A 156 1.76 -15.73 -8.55
N LEU A 157 2.99 -15.24 -8.44
CA LEU A 157 3.76 -14.76 -9.58
C LEU A 157 4.15 -15.90 -10.53
N GLY A 158 4.47 -17.09 -10.00
CA GLY A 158 4.75 -18.29 -10.78
C GLY A 158 3.56 -18.70 -11.63
N GLN A 159 2.36 -18.78 -11.05
CA GLN A 159 1.11 -19.06 -11.76
C GLN A 159 0.84 -18.03 -12.87
N PHE A 160 1.05 -16.76 -12.59
CA PHE A 160 0.92 -15.70 -13.59
C PHE A 160 1.91 -15.88 -14.75
N ILE A 161 3.17 -16.23 -14.47
CA ILE A 161 4.20 -16.46 -15.51
C ILE A 161 3.81 -17.64 -16.41
N GLU A 162 3.38 -18.76 -15.83
CA GLU A 162 2.93 -19.93 -16.59
C GLU A 162 1.71 -19.62 -17.47
N PHE A 163 0.72 -18.91 -16.90
CA PHE A 163 -0.42 -18.43 -17.67
C PHE A 163 0.01 -17.53 -18.85
N ARG A 164 0.96 -16.62 -18.64
CA ARG A 164 1.48 -15.75 -19.70
C ARG A 164 2.23 -16.55 -20.80
N LYS A 165 3.02 -17.54 -20.43
CA LYS A 165 3.68 -18.45 -21.39
C LYS A 165 2.66 -19.18 -22.27
N MET A 166 1.60 -19.71 -21.66
CA MET A 166 0.49 -20.36 -22.37
C MET A 166 -0.19 -19.39 -23.33
N CYS A 167 -0.52 -18.17 -22.89
CA CYS A 167 -1.14 -17.15 -23.74
C CYS A 167 -0.26 -16.79 -24.97
N VAL A 168 1.05 -16.60 -24.77
CA VAL A 168 1.99 -16.27 -25.84
C VAL A 168 2.11 -17.45 -26.83
N SER A 169 2.22 -18.67 -26.33
CA SER A 169 2.27 -19.88 -27.14
C SER A 169 1.03 -20.05 -28.00
N ASN A 170 -0.15 -19.92 -27.42
CA ASN A 170 -1.42 -20.02 -28.15
C ASN A 170 -1.57 -18.93 -29.21
N LYS A 171 -1.25 -17.66 -28.84
CA LYS A 171 -1.28 -16.54 -29.77
C LYS A 171 -0.33 -16.77 -30.96
N THR A 172 0.88 -17.30 -30.73
CA THR A 172 1.87 -17.59 -31.75
C THR A 172 1.39 -18.73 -32.62
N ARG A 173 0.83 -19.79 -32.04
CA ARG A 173 0.25 -20.93 -32.80
C ARG A 173 -0.85 -20.48 -33.76
N VAL A 174 -1.77 -19.64 -33.31
CA VAL A 174 -2.83 -19.08 -34.17
C VAL A 174 -2.25 -18.23 -35.27
N LYS A 175 -1.25 -17.39 -35.01
CA LYS A 175 -0.58 -16.60 -36.04
C LYS A 175 0.11 -17.48 -37.10
N ILE A 176 0.77 -18.55 -36.69
CA ILE A 176 1.39 -19.51 -37.61
C ILE A 176 0.32 -20.16 -38.50
N CYS A 177 -0.78 -20.65 -37.90
CA CYS A 177 -1.89 -21.20 -38.67
C CYS A 177 -2.40 -20.23 -39.73
N LEU A 178 -2.65 -18.97 -39.35
CA LEU A 178 -3.16 -17.95 -40.28
C LEU A 178 -2.18 -17.65 -41.39
N LEU A 179 -0.88 -17.66 -41.16
CA LEU A 179 0.15 -17.43 -42.17
C LEU A 179 0.23 -18.61 -43.17
N TYR A 180 0.06 -19.86 -42.70
CA TYR A 180 0.06 -21.02 -43.57
C TYR A 180 -1.24 -21.24 -44.35
N THR A 181 -2.38 -20.67 -43.86
CA THR A 181 -3.69 -20.83 -44.50
C THR A 181 -4.11 -19.60 -45.28
N SER A 182 -3.33 -18.53 -45.29
CA SER A 182 -3.62 -17.34 -46.12
C SER A 182 -3.38 -17.67 -47.59
N PRO A 183 -4.39 -17.59 -48.50
CA PRO A 183 -4.17 -17.76 -49.92
C PRO A 183 -3.27 -16.62 -50.41
N SER A 184 -2.29 -17.00 -51.24
CA SER A 184 -1.38 -16.10 -51.98
C SER A 184 -2.17 -15.22 -52.93
#